data_27cdf475e45ccdd907dd6b314b277db3
#
_entry.id   27cdf475e45ccdd907dd6b314b277db3
#
_cell.length_a   1.000
_cell.length_b   1.000
_cell.length_c   1.000
_cell.angle_alpha   90.00
_cell.angle_beta   90.00
_cell.angle_gamma   90.00
#
_symmetry.space_group_name_H-M   'P 1'
#
loop_
_entity.id
_entity.type
_entity.pdbx_description
1 polymer ?
#
loop_
_entity_poly.entity_id
_entity_poly.type
_entity_poly.pdbx_seq_one_letter_code
_entity_poly.pdbx_strand_id
1 'polypeptide(L)'
;MILPLDSTLSPALDRTVTTLVGVIADTHVPQRLKHLPAGIDRAFDGVSLILHAGDINNPSVLVELGRIAPVLAVIGNADPPWWKLPRSRVVEVDGCRIGLTHGHGGWRRYLADKVRNGLGYWKHSRYLRYAREAFQDVDVIITGHTHRPYLAYVGGTLLFNPGGIAPDYYTFPGPTVGRLHIEAGVARAEIALVGW
;
A
#
# COMPACT_ATOMS: atom_id res chain seq x y z
N MET A 1 26.73 -61.24 -6.09
CA MET A 1 25.96 -60.62 -5.00
C MET A 1 26.06 -59.11 -5.15
N ILE A 2 25.05 -58.52 -5.79
CA ILE A 2 25.03 -57.13 -6.18
C ILE A 2 24.00 -56.46 -5.26
N LEU A 3 24.42 -55.51 -4.48
CA LEU A 3 23.53 -54.66 -3.65
C LEU A 3 22.88 -53.61 -4.52
N PRO A 4 21.59 -53.31 -4.37
CA PRO A 4 20.94 -52.21 -5.06
C PRO A 4 21.27 -50.89 -4.35
N LEU A 5 21.67 -49.92 -5.14
CA LEU A 5 21.74 -48.51 -4.77
C LEU A 5 20.33 -47.97 -4.66
N ASP A 6 19.89 -47.75 -3.43
CA ASP A 6 18.68 -46.95 -3.15
C ASP A 6 19.09 -45.48 -3.13
N SER A 7 18.77 -44.78 -4.20
CA SER A 7 18.94 -43.30 -4.32
C SER A 7 17.61 -42.63 -4.58
N THR A 8 16.69 -42.71 -3.62
CA THR A 8 15.50 -41.85 -3.58
C THR A 8 15.74 -40.66 -2.66
N LEU A 9 16.71 -39.82 -3.00
CA LEU A 9 16.70 -38.43 -2.57
C LEU A 9 15.80 -37.68 -3.52
N SER A 10 14.50 -37.68 -3.21
CA SER A 10 13.56 -36.71 -3.77
C SER A 10 14.03 -35.35 -3.32
N PRO A 11 14.35 -34.40 -4.22
CA PRO A 11 14.60 -33.03 -3.76
C PRO A 11 13.29 -32.56 -3.11
N ALA A 12 13.35 -32.25 -1.82
CA ALA A 12 12.30 -31.50 -1.17
C ALA A 12 12.11 -30.23 -2.02
N LEU A 13 10.98 -30.14 -2.71
CA LEU A 13 10.53 -28.92 -3.33
C LEU A 13 10.39 -27.93 -2.18
N ASP A 14 11.41 -27.09 -2.00
CA ASP A 14 11.35 -25.92 -1.16
C ASP A 14 10.22 -25.05 -1.73
N ARG A 15 9.01 -25.24 -1.21
CA ARG A 15 7.88 -24.39 -1.51
C ARG A 15 8.14 -23.09 -0.77
N THR A 16 8.86 -22.18 -1.41
CA THR A 16 8.94 -20.81 -0.97
C THR A 16 7.51 -20.29 -0.86
N VAL A 17 7.09 -20.03 0.37
CA VAL A 17 5.73 -19.52 0.64
C VAL A 17 5.72 -18.06 0.28
N THR A 18 4.95 -17.70 -0.74
CA THR A 18 4.75 -16.29 -1.09
C THR A 18 3.74 -15.67 -0.14
N THR A 19 4.17 -14.68 0.64
CA THR A 19 3.25 -13.90 1.48
C THR A 19 2.61 -12.80 0.65
N LEU A 20 1.28 -12.75 0.69
CA LEU A 20 0.49 -11.76 -0.04
C LEU A 20 0.02 -10.66 0.91
N VAL A 21 0.34 -9.40 0.59
CA VAL A 21 -0.05 -8.21 1.35
C VAL A 21 -0.94 -7.31 0.49
N GLY A 22 -2.13 -6.99 1.00
CA GLY A 22 -3.04 -6.02 0.39
C GLY A 22 -2.59 -4.58 0.69
N VAL A 23 -2.72 -3.69 -0.27
CA VAL A 23 -2.38 -2.26 -0.13
C VAL A 23 -3.55 -1.41 -0.60
N ILE A 24 -4.00 -0.49 0.25
CA ILE A 24 -5.13 0.40 -0.01
C ILE A 24 -4.82 1.81 0.50
N ALA A 25 -5.38 2.82 -0.14
CA ALA A 25 -5.24 4.22 0.24
C ALA A 25 -6.47 5.03 -0.14
N ASP A 26 -6.61 6.21 0.46
CA ASP A 26 -7.55 7.25 0.02
C ASP A 26 -8.99 6.73 -0.11
N THR A 27 -9.49 6.05 0.93
CA THR A 27 -10.84 5.48 0.96
C THR A 27 -11.92 6.54 1.18
N HIS A 28 -11.63 7.57 1.96
CA HIS A 28 -12.49 8.74 2.20
C HIS A 28 -13.96 8.39 2.52
N VAL A 29 -14.20 7.33 3.27
CA VAL A 29 -15.55 6.95 3.74
C VAL A 29 -15.84 7.71 5.04
N PRO A 30 -17.00 8.35 5.22
CA PRO A 30 -18.13 8.45 4.29
C PRO A 30 -18.11 9.72 3.40
N GLN A 31 -17.04 10.50 3.41
CA GLN A 31 -17.00 11.82 2.78
C GLN A 31 -17.17 11.81 1.25
N ARG A 32 -16.58 10.82 0.59
CA ARG A 32 -16.63 10.67 -0.87
C ARG A 32 -17.33 9.38 -1.32
N LEU A 33 -17.32 8.36 -0.48
CA LEU A 33 -18.02 7.08 -0.67
C LEU A 33 -18.82 6.75 0.57
N LYS A 34 -20.03 6.23 0.41
CA LYS A 34 -20.83 5.77 1.57
C LYS A 34 -20.23 4.52 2.22
N HIS A 35 -19.70 3.61 1.43
CA HIS A 35 -19.16 2.31 1.82
C HIS A 35 -17.96 1.95 0.94
N LEU A 36 -17.14 1.01 1.38
CA LEU A 36 -16.14 0.40 0.50
C LEU A 36 -16.83 -0.33 -0.67
N PRO A 37 -16.21 -0.36 -1.87
CA PRO A 37 -16.73 -1.14 -2.99
C PRO A 37 -16.79 -2.64 -2.65
N ALA A 38 -17.84 -3.32 -3.07
CA ALA A 38 -18.04 -4.76 -2.83
C ALA A 38 -16.92 -5.64 -3.40
N GLY A 39 -16.19 -5.14 -4.40
CA GLY A 39 -15.05 -5.85 -4.98
C GLY A 39 -13.81 -5.94 -4.11
N ILE A 40 -13.76 -5.26 -2.94
CA ILE A 40 -12.60 -5.27 -2.04
C ILE A 40 -12.31 -6.69 -1.54
N ASP A 41 -13.31 -7.45 -1.14
CA ASP A 41 -13.14 -8.82 -0.65
C ASP A 41 -12.44 -9.70 -1.69
N ARG A 42 -12.85 -9.60 -2.95
CA ARG A 42 -12.23 -10.33 -4.07
C ARG A 42 -10.81 -9.82 -4.36
N ALA A 43 -10.62 -8.50 -4.32
CA ALA A 43 -9.31 -7.90 -4.59
C ALA A 43 -8.26 -8.29 -3.53
N PHE A 44 -8.72 -8.56 -2.30
CA PHE A 44 -7.87 -8.97 -1.19
C PHE A 44 -8.00 -10.45 -0.81
N ASP A 45 -8.55 -11.27 -1.72
CA ASP A 45 -8.58 -12.71 -1.49
C ASP A 45 -7.16 -13.26 -1.30
N GLY A 46 -6.98 -14.05 -0.22
CA GLY A 46 -5.70 -14.68 0.13
C GLY A 46 -4.65 -13.76 0.74
N VAL A 47 -4.94 -12.46 1.00
CA VAL A 47 -3.96 -11.60 1.69
C VAL A 47 -3.86 -11.96 3.18
N SER A 48 -2.63 -11.92 3.70
CA SER A 48 -2.34 -12.19 5.13
C SER A 48 -2.25 -10.92 5.97
N LEU A 49 -2.12 -9.75 5.33
CA LEU A 49 -1.99 -8.44 5.94
C LEU A 49 -2.54 -7.38 4.99
N ILE A 50 -3.16 -6.33 5.51
CA ILE A 50 -3.56 -5.15 4.75
C ILE A 50 -2.81 -3.92 5.28
N LEU A 51 -2.20 -3.16 4.36
CA LEU A 51 -1.54 -1.89 4.64
C LEU A 51 -2.39 -0.74 4.10
N HIS A 52 -2.86 0.15 4.98
CA HIS A 52 -3.66 1.32 4.60
C HIS A 52 -2.82 2.59 4.66
N ALA A 53 -2.58 3.22 3.52
CA ALA A 53 -1.70 4.39 3.39
C ALA A 53 -2.38 5.74 3.70
N GLY A 54 -3.44 5.76 4.52
CA GLY A 54 -4.07 7.00 5.04
C GLY A 54 -5.23 7.54 4.20
N ASP A 55 -5.81 8.65 4.67
CA ASP A 55 -7.06 9.26 4.19
C ASP A 55 -8.24 8.27 4.27
N ILE A 56 -8.45 7.77 5.47
CA ILE A 56 -9.44 6.75 5.84
C ILE A 56 -10.79 7.41 6.11
N ASN A 57 -10.79 8.50 6.89
CA ASN A 57 -11.89 9.34 7.36
C ASN A 57 -12.86 8.70 8.38
N ASN A 58 -12.99 7.36 8.46
CA ASN A 58 -13.80 6.68 9.47
C ASN A 58 -13.15 5.36 9.93
N PRO A 59 -13.04 5.12 11.25
CA PRO A 59 -12.49 3.87 11.78
C PRO A 59 -13.23 2.61 11.34
N SER A 60 -14.51 2.71 10.94
CA SER A 60 -15.28 1.58 10.45
C SER A 60 -14.65 0.91 9.22
N VAL A 61 -13.92 1.68 8.41
CA VAL A 61 -13.15 1.15 7.27
C VAL A 61 -12.10 0.14 7.73
N LEU A 62 -11.37 0.46 8.80
CA LEU A 62 -10.36 -0.46 9.35
C LEU A 62 -11.00 -1.71 9.95
N VAL A 63 -12.20 -1.57 10.55
CA VAL A 63 -12.96 -2.72 11.08
C VAL A 63 -13.46 -3.61 9.93
N GLU A 64 -13.95 -3.01 8.85
CA GLU A 64 -14.41 -3.73 7.66
C GLU A 64 -13.28 -4.50 6.99
N LEU A 65 -12.16 -3.83 6.71
CA LEU A 65 -10.94 -4.46 6.17
C LEU A 65 -10.38 -5.53 7.13
N GLY A 66 -10.50 -5.32 8.43
CA GLY A 66 -10.07 -6.26 9.48
C GLY A 66 -10.81 -7.59 9.50
N ARG A 67 -11.93 -7.72 8.77
CA ARG A 67 -12.62 -9.00 8.57
C ARG A 67 -11.94 -9.87 7.50
N ILE A 68 -11.18 -9.24 6.61
CA ILE A 68 -10.42 -9.94 5.56
C ILE A 68 -9.06 -10.38 6.11
N ALA A 69 -8.28 -9.44 6.65
CA ALA A 69 -6.95 -9.70 7.23
C ALA A 69 -6.60 -8.62 8.26
N PRO A 70 -5.61 -8.83 9.14
CA PRO A 70 -5.08 -7.78 10.02
C PRO A 70 -4.73 -6.51 9.25
N VAL A 71 -5.04 -5.32 9.83
CA VAL A 71 -4.82 -4.03 9.16
C VAL A 71 -3.78 -3.20 9.92
N LEU A 72 -2.78 -2.71 9.22
CA LEU A 72 -1.87 -1.68 9.71
C LEU A 72 -2.07 -0.41 8.88
N ALA A 73 -2.34 0.71 9.55
CA ALA A 73 -2.63 1.98 8.90
C ALA A 73 -1.70 3.10 9.36
N VAL A 74 -1.59 4.12 8.53
CA VAL A 74 -1.01 5.43 8.86
C VAL A 74 -2.06 6.53 8.68
N ILE A 75 -1.84 7.67 9.33
CA ILE A 75 -2.74 8.83 9.20
C ILE A 75 -2.46 9.59 7.90
N GLY A 76 -3.52 9.99 7.19
CA GLY A 76 -3.44 10.90 6.06
C GLY A 76 -3.79 12.35 6.43
N ASN A 77 -3.81 13.24 5.46
CA ASN A 77 -4.12 14.66 5.68
C ASN A 77 -5.61 14.95 5.82
N ALA A 78 -6.48 14.07 5.37
CA ALA A 78 -7.92 14.17 5.54
C ALA A 78 -8.44 13.47 6.81
N ASP A 79 -7.60 12.69 7.47
CA ASP A 79 -7.95 12.02 8.70
C ASP A 79 -7.97 12.99 9.90
N PRO A 80 -8.82 12.76 10.91
CA PRO A 80 -8.84 13.58 12.12
C PRO A 80 -7.47 13.56 12.84
N PRO A 81 -6.88 14.71 13.15
CA PRO A 81 -5.52 14.78 13.72
C PRO A 81 -5.39 14.19 15.14
N TRP A 82 -6.51 13.95 15.83
CA TRP A 82 -6.54 13.32 17.15
C TRP A 82 -6.56 11.79 17.10
N TRP A 83 -6.60 11.18 15.91
CA TRP A 83 -6.46 9.74 15.78
C TRP A 83 -5.04 9.31 16.16
N LYS A 84 -4.95 8.24 16.93
CA LYS A 84 -3.67 7.68 17.42
C LYS A 84 -3.00 6.80 16.35
N LEU A 85 -3.09 7.17 15.08
CA LEU A 85 -2.38 6.51 14.00
C LEU A 85 -1.03 7.20 13.78
N PRO A 86 0.05 6.45 13.51
CA PRO A 86 1.34 7.04 13.19
C PRO A 86 1.30 7.71 11.81
N ARG A 87 2.21 8.68 11.59
CA ARG A 87 2.38 9.33 10.28
C ARG A 87 3.13 8.46 9.27
N SER A 88 3.96 7.59 9.80
CA SER A 88 4.72 6.61 9.04
C SER A 88 5.06 5.42 9.94
N ARG A 89 5.29 4.27 9.33
CA ARG A 89 5.80 3.07 10.01
C ARG A 89 6.66 2.24 9.07
N VAL A 90 7.53 1.44 9.64
CA VAL A 90 8.20 0.34 8.93
C VAL A 90 7.58 -0.96 9.39
N VAL A 91 7.23 -1.80 8.43
CA VAL A 91 6.68 -3.15 8.64
C VAL A 91 7.64 -4.13 8.00
N GLU A 92 7.97 -5.20 8.69
CA GLU A 92 8.79 -6.28 8.15
C GLU A 92 7.90 -7.50 7.86
N VAL A 93 7.96 -8.01 6.64
CA VAL A 93 7.23 -9.18 6.18
C VAL A 93 8.19 -10.07 5.40
N ASP A 94 8.41 -11.29 5.88
CA ASP A 94 9.29 -12.29 5.23
C ASP A 94 10.66 -11.73 4.80
N GLY A 95 11.29 -10.92 5.67
CA GLY A 95 12.59 -10.29 5.41
C GLY A 95 12.53 -9.05 4.51
N CYS A 96 11.36 -8.67 3.97
CA CYS A 96 11.16 -7.44 3.22
C CYS A 96 10.77 -6.28 4.17
N ARG A 97 11.51 -5.19 4.12
CA ARG A 97 11.24 -3.97 4.93
C ARG A 97 10.40 -2.98 4.14
N ILE A 98 9.18 -2.74 4.61
CA ILE A 98 8.17 -1.92 3.95
C ILE A 98 7.96 -0.62 4.73
N GLY A 99 8.30 0.50 4.14
CA GLY A 99 7.95 1.83 4.64
C GLY A 99 6.54 2.20 4.20
N LEU A 100 5.66 2.52 5.15
CA LEU A 100 4.28 2.95 4.90
C LEU A 100 4.10 4.39 5.36
N THR A 101 3.67 5.28 4.46
CA THR A 101 3.35 6.69 4.74
C THR A 101 2.26 7.18 3.79
N HIS A 102 1.51 8.22 4.18
CA HIS A 102 0.53 8.80 3.27
C HIS A 102 1.17 9.60 2.12
N GLY A 103 2.35 10.20 2.33
CA GLY A 103 3.11 10.86 1.26
C GLY A 103 2.86 12.37 1.11
N HIS A 104 2.01 12.99 1.92
CA HIS A 104 1.77 14.46 1.89
C HIS A 104 2.93 15.30 2.46
N GLY A 105 3.96 14.69 3.00
CA GLY A 105 5.17 15.38 3.49
C GLY A 105 5.03 16.15 4.80
N GLY A 106 3.92 15.94 5.52
CA GLY A 106 3.61 16.63 6.76
C GLY A 106 2.88 17.97 6.53
N TRP A 107 2.32 18.55 7.62
CA TRP A 107 1.35 19.65 7.56
C TRP A 107 1.88 20.91 6.87
N ARG A 108 3.13 21.30 7.12
CA ARG A 108 3.74 22.51 6.50
C ARG A 108 3.87 22.36 4.99
N ARG A 109 4.37 21.19 4.53
CA ARG A 109 4.52 20.88 3.09
C ARG A 109 3.15 20.77 2.41
N TYR A 110 2.19 20.14 3.08
CA TYR A 110 0.82 20.02 2.59
C TYR A 110 0.16 21.37 2.35
N LEU A 111 0.27 22.34 3.29
CA LEU A 111 -0.26 23.69 3.11
C LEU A 111 0.44 24.42 1.96
N ALA A 112 1.76 24.36 1.88
CA ALA A 112 2.52 24.95 0.80
C ALA A 112 2.15 24.34 -0.56
N ASP A 113 1.89 23.03 -0.61
CA ASP A 113 1.48 22.35 -1.83
C ASP A 113 0.03 22.67 -2.23
N LYS A 114 -0.88 22.91 -1.28
CA LYS A 114 -2.21 23.43 -1.61
C LYS A 114 -2.13 24.74 -2.37
N VAL A 115 -1.31 25.69 -1.91
CA VAL A 115 -1.08 26.97 -2.59
C VAL A 115 -0.48 26.75 -3.98
N ARG A 116 0.60 25.96 -4.08
CA ARG A 116 1.28 25.67 -5.36
C ARG A 116 0.35 25.00 -6.36
N ASN A 117 -0.42 24.01 -5.91
CA ASN A 117 -1.34 23.28 -6.77
C ASN A 117 -2.49 24.18 -7.24
N GLY A 118 -3.00 25.07 -6.38
CA GLY A 118 -3.98 26.08 -6.76
C GLY A 118 -3.46 27.07 -7.81
N LEU A 119 -2.14 27.30 -7.86
CA LEU A 119 -1.47 28.09 -8.88
C LEU A 119 -1.06 27.28 -10.13
N GLY A 120 -1.46 26.02 -10.25
CA GLY A 120 -1.13 25.14 -11.38
C GLY A 120 0.24 24.47 -11.33
N TYR A 121 1.00 24.60 -10.23
CA TYR A 121 2.34 23.99 -10.07
C TYR A 121 2.30 22.58 -9.47
N TRP A 122 1.35 21.75 -9.88
CA TRP A 122 1.29 20.35 -9.44
C TRP A 122 2.44 19.53 -10.05
N LYS A 123 3.16 18.74 -9.22
CA LYS A 123 4.25 17.86 -9.66
C LYS A 123 4.23 16.55 -8.88
N HIS A 124 4.00 15.43 -9.54
CA HIS A 124 4.04 14.09 -8.94
C HIS A 124 5.38 13.78 -8.25
N SER A 125 6.49 14.15 -8.89
CA SER A 125 7.86 13.93 -8.35
C SER A 125 8.11 14.56 -6.97
N ARG A 126 7.34 15.58 -6.58
CA ARG A 126 7.41 16.18 -5.25
C ARG A 126 6.96 15.20 -4.18
N TYR A 127 5.85 14.51 -4.40
CA TYR A 127 5.29 13.54 -3.44
C TYR A 127 6.14 12.29 -3.35
N LEU A 128 6.72 11.82 -4.46
CA LEU A 128 7.70 10.74 -4.46
C LEU A 128 8.95 11.09 -3.64
N ARG A 129 9.43 12.33 -3.74
CA ARG A 129 10.54 12.80 -2.91
C ARG A 129 10.18 12.80 -1.43
N TYR A 130 8.99 13.30 -1.03
CA TYR A 130 8.55 13.29 0.37
C TYR A 130 8.47 11.87 0.93
N ALA A 131 8.00 10.94 0.13
CA ALA A 131 7.94 9.53 0.50
C ALA A 131 9.35 8.96 0.75
N ARG A 132 10.29 9.21 -0.15
CA ARG A 132 11.68 8.75 -0.01
C ARG A 132 12.41 9.37 1.18
N GLU A 133 12.17 10.65 1.45
CA GLU A 133 12.75 11.35 2.62
C GLU A 133 12.23 10.82 3.97
N ALA A 134 11.11 10.10 3.97
CA ALA A 134 10.50 9.56 5.19
C ALA A 134 11.17 8.28 5.70
N PHE A 135 11.95 7.59 4.84
CA PHE A 135 12.50 6.28 5.16
C PHE A 135 13.96 6.15 4.71
N GLN A 136 14.72 5.36 5.50
CA GLN A 136 16.04 4.84 5.17
C GLN A 136 16.00 3.32 5.27
N ASP A 137 16.80 2.65 4.43
CA ASP A 137 16.99 1.20 4.47
C ASP A 137 15.66 0.40 4.42
N VAL A 138 14.81 0.70 3.44
CA VAL A 138 13.58 -0.04 3.14
C VAL A 138 13.58 -0.50 1.69
N ASP A 139 13.00 -1.69 1.47
CA ASP A 139 12.91 -2.32 0.15
C ASP A 139 11.73 -1.77 -0.66
N VAL A 140 10.65 -1.44 0.04
CA VAL A 140 9.40 -0.91 -0.52
C VAL A 140 8.99 0.35 0.23
N ILE A 141 8.51 1.37 -0.50
CA ILE A 141 7.82 2.53 0.09
C ILE A 141 6.42 2.60 -0.48
N ILE A 142 5.42 2.45 0.40
CA ILE A 142 4.01 2.56 0.07
C ILE A 142 3.51 3.95 0.42
N THR A 143 2.74 4.56 -0.53
CA THR A 143 2.13 5.88 -0.36
C THR A 143 0.67 5.90 -0.83
N GLY A 144 -0.06 6.97 -0.50
CA GLY A 144 -1.36 7.36 -1.04
C GLY A 144 -1.35 8.79 -1.55
N HIS A 145 -2.32 9.61 -1.14
CA HIS A 145 -2.43 11.06 -1.29
C HIS A 145 -2.68 11.56 -2.73
N THR A 146 -2.00 11.03 -3.72
CA THR A 146 -2.13 11.53 -5.09
C THR A 146 -3.31 10.92 -5.83
N HIS A 147 -3.93 9.88 -5.29
CA HIS A 147 -4.97 9.06 -5.91
C HIS A 147 -4.55 8.47 -7.27
N ARG A 148 -3.27 8.52 -7.61
CA ARG A 148 -2.73 8.05 -8.89
C ARG A 148 -1.91 6.80 -8.67
N PRO A 149 -2.30 5.68 -9.30
CA PRO A 149 -1.49 4.47 -9.25
C PRO A 149 -0.07 4.74 -9.75
N TYR A 150 0.91 4.25 -9.02
CA TYR A 150 2.32 4.41 -9.36
C TYR A 150 3.12 3.21 -8.88
N LEU A 151 3.97 2.69 -9.75
CA LEU A 151 4.84 1.56 -9.49
C LEU A 151 6.16 1.75 -10.24
N ALA A 152 7.25 1.93 -9.51
CA ALA A 152 8.58 2.03 -10.12
C ALA A 152 9.69 1.75 -9.10
N TYR A 153 10.81 1.20 -9.58
CA TYR A 153 12.04 1.11 -8.81
C TYR A 153 12.87 2.40 -8.94
N VAL A 154 13.29 2.96 -7.82
CA VAL A 154 14.14 4.15 -7.78
C VAL A 154 15.27 3.91 -6.78
N GLY A 155 16.50 3.77 -7.27
CA GLY A 155 17.69 3.52 -6.44
C GLY A 155 17.59 2.21 -5.64
N GLY A 156 17.03 1.15 -6.21
CA GLY A 156 16.86 -0.15 -5.57
C GLY A 156 15.59 -0.30 -4.74
N THR A 157 14.92 0.79 -4.34
CA THR A 157 13.68 0.76 -3.57
C THR A 157 12.45 0.77 -4.49
N LEU A 158 11.48 -0.09 -4.22
CA LEU A 158 10.20 -0.10 -4.91
C LEU A 158 9.31 1.02 -4.35
N LEU A 159 8.98 2.02 -5.17
CA LEU A 159 7.98 3.05 -4.85
C LEU A 159 6.62 2.59 -5.35
N PHE A 160 5.65 2.52 -4.45
CA PHE A 160 4.35 1.94 -4.72
C PHE A 160 3.21 2.81 -4.17
N ASN A 161 2.33 3.27 -5.06
CA ASN A 161 1.07 3.91 -4.72
C ASN A 161 -0.06 3.08 -5.36
N PRO A 162 -0.99 2.52 -4.57
CA PRO A 162 -2.06 1.68 -5.12
C PRO A 162 -3.12 2.48 -5.92
N GLY A 163 -3.05 3.82 -5.89
CA GLY A 163 -4.13 4.71 -6.31
C GLY A 163 -5.08 5.02 -5.16
N GLY A 164 -6.30 5.39 -5.47
CA GLY A 164 -7.35 5.69 -4.48
C GLY A 164 -8.62 4.86 -4.71
N ILE A 165 -9.35 4.61 -3.64
CA ILE A 165 -10.68 3.97 -3.68
C ILE A 165 -11.76 5.00 -3.96
N ALA A 166 -11.68 6.17 -3.33
CA ALA A 166 -12.68 7.20 -3.53
C ALA A 166 -12.60 7.80 -4.94
N PRO A 167 -13.75 8.03 -5.60
CA PRO A 167 -13.76 8.68 -6.90
C PRO A 167 -13.15 10.08 -6.81
N ASP A 168 -12.30 10.38 -7.75
CA ASP A 168 -11.65 11.67 -7.93
C ASP A 168 -11.54 11.94 -9.43
N TYR A 169 -11.38 13.22 -9.81
CA TYR A 169 -11.07 13.61 -11.20
C TYR A 169 -9.83 12.93 -11.76
N TYR A 170 -9.00 12.36 -10.89
CA TYR A 170 -7.74 11.70 -11.22
C TYR A 170 -7.76 10.17 -11.08
N THR A 171 -8.84 9.57 -10.57
CA THR A 171 -8.99 8.12 -10.51
C THR A 171 -9.43 7.57 -11.87
N PHE A 172 -8.48 7.46 -12.75
CA PHE A 172 -8.69 6.73 -13.99
C PHE A 172 -7.71 5.54 -14.01
N PRO A 173 -8.21 4.35 -14.28
CA PRO A 173 -9.49 3.91 -14.87
C PRO A 173 -10.61 3.58 -13.85
N GLY A 174 -10.49 3.90 -12.57
CA GLY A 174 -11.46 3.62 -11.50
C GLY A 174 -10.76 3.37 -10.16
N PRO A 175 -11.50 2.90 -9.14
CA PRO A 175 -10.90 2.56 -7.85
C PRO A 175 -9.88 1.44 -8.00
N THR A 176 -8.73 1.62 -7.37
CA THR A 176 -7.61 0.68 -7.43
C THR A 176 -7.10 0.32 -6.05
N VAL A 177 -6.58 -0.88 -5.93
CA VAL A 177 -5.81 -1.39 -4.79
C VAL A 177 -4.49 -1.96 -5.29
N GLY A 178 -3.60 -2.22 -4.37
CA GLY A 178 -2.34 -2.90 -4.64
C GLY A 178 -2.26 -4.26 -3.99
N ARG A 179 -1.43 -5.13 -4.55
CA ARG A 179 -1.03 -6.40 -3.96
C ARG A 179 0.48 -6.49 -4.00
N LEU A 180 1.09 -6.84 -2.86
CA LEU A 180 2.51 -7.16 -2.78
C LEU A 180 2.67 -8.67 -2.60
N HIS A 181 3.40 -9.28 -3.48
CA HIS A 181 3.85 -10.66 -3.39
C HIS A 181 5.26 -10.65 -2.83
N ILE A 182 5.46 -11.19 -1.64
CA ILE A 182 6.75 -11.19 -0.95
C ILE A 182 7.24 -12.63 -0.84
N GLU A 183 8.45 -12.85 -1.32
CA GLU A 183 9.12 -14.14 -1.32
C GLU A 183 10.61 -13.94 -0.99
N ALA A 184 11.09 -14.55 0.08
CA ALA A 184 12.50 -14.51 0.51
C ALA A 184 13.07 -13.06 0.54
N GLY A 185 12.32 -12.10 1.09
CA GLY A 185 12.73 -10.69 1.20
C GLY A 185 12.52 -9.86 -0.06
N VAL A 186 12.10 -10.46 -1.17
CA VAL A 186 11.88 -9.76 -2.44
C VAL A 186 10.39 -9.48 -2.64
N ALA A 187 10.05 -8.23 -2.84
CA ALA A 187 8.67 -7.79 -3.11
C ALA A 187 8.43 -7.54 -4.59
N ARG A 188 7.31 -8.04 -5.10
CA ARG A 188 6.74 -7.70 -6.40
C ARG A 188 5.36 -7.11 -6.18
N ALA A 189 5.03 -6.03 -6.87
CA ALA A 189 3.75 -5.35 -6.70
C ALA A 189 2.92 -5.39 -7.98
N GLU A 190 1.62 -5.44 -7.79
CA GLU A 190 0.63 -5.26 -8.86
C GLU A 190 -0.46 -4.28 -8.41
N ILE A 191 -1.10 -3.63 -9.39
CA ILE A 191 -2.25 -2.74 -9.18
C ILE A 191 -3.46 -3.42 -9.80
N ALA A 192 -4.53 -3.54 -9.03
CA ALA A 192 -5.77 -4.15 -9.45
C ALA A 192 -6.94 -3.16 -9.40
N LEU A 193 -7.81 -3.21 -10.41
CA LEU A 193 -9.08 -2.50 -10.38
C LEU A 193 -10.05 -3.17 -9.39
N VAL A 194 -10.80 -2.36 -8.68
CA VAL A 194 -11.84 -2.81 -7.77
C VAL A 194 -13.19 -2.60 -8.42
N GLY A 195 -13.98 -3.67 -8.57
CA GLY A 195 -15.37 -3.61 -9.02
C GLY A 195 -16.28 -2.99 -7.93
N TRP A 196 -17.33 -2.30 -8.37
CA TRP A 196 -18.39 -1.76 -7.49
C TRP A 196 -19.35 -2.86 -7.02
#